data_b4fe30f4fc8ddae5410041c7a63f4dbc
#
_entry.id   b4fe30f4fc8ddae5410041c7a63f4dbc
#
_cell.length_a   1.000
_cell.length_b   1.000
_cell.length_c   1.000
_cell.angle_alpha   90.00
_cell.angle_beta   90.00
_cell.angle_gamma   90.00
#
_symmetry.space_group_name_H-M   'P 1'
#
loop_
_entity.id
_entity.type
_entity.pdbx_description
1 polymer ?
#
loop_
_entity_poly.entity_id
_entity_poly.type
_entity_poly.pdbx_seq_one_letter_code
_entity_poly.pdbx_strand_id
1 'polypeptide(L)'
;MTTTYLVAIDGSEGSLRAANFATERAKASSAKLVLAYVIEWSPYSFNTPEENAERHQRREEEIERAQTTVLDPVSQTFRDKGVGVATEVRHGHAAETLVDLAKEHGAAQIFIGRKGESRMKTLLFGSVAGTLVQMSPIPVTVVP
;
A
#
# COMPACT_ATOMS: atom_id res chain seq x y z
N MET A 1 -17.34 17.42 0.62
CA MET A 1 -16.23 16.68 0.02
C MET A 1 -15.86 15.49 0.89
N THR A 2 -15.69 14.34 0.29
CA THR A 2 -15.34 13.13 1.03
C THR A 2 -13.83 13.07 1.27
N THR A 3 -13.43 12.90 2.52
CA THR A 3 -12.02 12.70 2.87
C THR A 3 -11.57 11.32 2.38
N THR A 4 -10.35 11.23 1.91
CA THR A 4 -9.74 9.98 1.46
C THR A 4 -8.50 9.68 2.31
N TYR A 5 -8.37 8.43 2.73
CA TYR A 5 -7.16 7.93 3.39
C TYR A 5 -6.51 6.88 2.51
N LEU A 6 -5.19 6.93 2.40
CA LEU A 6 -4.43 5.88 1.71
C LEU A 6 -3.85 4.93 2.75
N VAL A 7 -3.95 3.63 2.50
CA VAL A 7 -3.41 2.60 3.38
C VAL A 7 -2.40 1.76 2.61
N ALA A 8 -1.19 1.65 3.12
CA ALA A 8 -0.16 0.80 2.54
C ALA A 8 -0.39 -0.65 2.96
N ILE A 9 -0.56 -1.53 1.98
CA ILE A 9 -0.79 -2.96 2.20
C ILE A 9 0.37 -3.75 1.57
N ASP A 10 0.95 -4.67 2.32
CA ASP A 10 2.01 -5.55 1.81
C ASP A 10 1.74 -7.03 2.13
N GLY A 11 0.54 -7.35 2.58
CA GLY A 11 0.16 -8.72 2.94
C GLY A 11 0.59 -9.13 4.36
N SER A 12 1.33 -8.28 5.06
CA SER A 12 1.77 -8.58 6.44
C SER A 12 0.65 -8.34 7.45
N GLU A 13 0.79 -8.94 8.64
CA GLU A 13 -0.13 -8.67 9.75
C GLU A 13 -0.10 -7.21 10.17
N GLY A 14 1.08 -6.57 10.10
CA GLY A 14 1.22 -5.15 10.40
C GLY A 14 0.41 -4.27 9.46
N SER A 15 0.41 -4.59 8.17
CA SER A 15 -0.40 -3.85 7.21
C SER A 15 -1.90 -4.07 7.42
N LEU A 16 -2.31 -5.27 7.83
CA LEU A 16 -3.71 -5.54 8.17
C LEU A 16 -4.15 -4.75 9.40
N ARG A 17 -3.29 -4.64 10.43
CA ARG A 17 -3.60 -3.82 11.60
C ARG A 17 -3.76 -2.35 11.21
N ALA A 18 -2.88 -1.85 10.35
CA ALA A 18 -2.99 -0.49 9.82
C ALA A 18 -4.30 -0.28 9.06
N ALA A 19 -4.66 -1.26 8.22
CA ALA A 19 -5.89 -1.21 7.44
C ALA A 19 -7.13 -1.21 8.34
N ASN A 20 -7.15 -2.05 9.37
CA ASN A 20 -8.27 -2.09 10.33
C ASN A 20 -8.38 -0.76 11.09
N PHE A 21 -7.25 -0.21 11.53
CA PHE A 21 -7.22 1.09 12.21
C PHE A 21 -7.76 2.20 11.30
N ALA A 22 -7.30 2.24 10.06
CA ALA A 22 -7.75 3.22 9.07
C ALA A 22 -9.25 3.07 8.78
N THR A 23 -9.75 1.84 8.71
CA THR A 23 -11.18 1.57 8.47
C THR A 23 -12.05 2.16 9.58
N GLU A 24 -11.65 1.98 10.85
CA GLU A 24 -12.39 2.54 11.97
C GLU A 24 -12.36 4.08 11.93
N ARG A 25 -11.24 4.67 11.57
CA ARG A 25 -11.15 6.12 11.37
C ARG A 25 -12.01 6.60 10.23
N ALA A 26 -12.03 5.84 9.12
CA ALA A 26 -12.84 6.18 7.96
C ALA A 26 -14.33 6.14 8.29
N LYS A 27 -14.77 5.13 9.07
CA LYS A 27 -16.16 5.05 9.50
C LYS A 27 -16.54 6.26 10.35
N ALA A 28 -15.69 6.63 11.31
CA ALA A 28 -15.96 7.75 12.22
C ALA A 28 -16.04 9.10 11.49
N SER A 29 -15.26 9.27 10.42
CA SER A 29 -15.18 10.54 9.68
C SER A 29 -15.90 10.52 8.34
N SER A 30 -16.60 9.44 8.01
CA SER A 30 -17.23 9.24 6.69
C SER A 30 -16.24 9.37 5.53
N ALA A 31 -15.01 8.91 5.75
CA ALA A 31 -13.96 8.91 4.73
C ALA A 31 -14.00 7.64 3.89
N LYS A 32 -13.35 7.68 2.75
CA LYS A 32 -13.12 6.48 1.93
C LYS A 32 -11.66 6.08 2.00
N LEU A 33 -11.39 4.83 1.66
CA LEU A 33 -10.05 4.26 1.69
C LEU A 33 -9.54 3.97 0.28
N VAL A 34 -8.24 4.15 0.09
CA VAL A 34 -7.52 3.62 -1.05
C VAL A 34 -6.48 2.65 -0.48
N LEU A 35 -6.62 1.37 -0.82
CA LEU A 35 -5.66 0.35 -0.41
C LEU A 35 -4.60 0.24 -1.49
N ALA A 36 -3.35 0.48 -1.14
CA ALA A 36 -2.25 0.52 -2.08
C ALA A 36 -1.23 -0.58 -1.79
N TYR A 37 -0.95 -1.37 -2.80
CA TYR A 37 0.07 -2.42 -2.76
C TYR A 37 1.17 -2.04 -3.75
N VAL A 38 2.39 -1.82 -3.25
CA VAL A 38 3.53 -1.48 -4.11
C VAL A 38 4.45 -2.69 -4.21
N ILE A 39 4.69 -3.12 -5.44
CA ILE A 39 5.64 -4.19 -5.75
C ILE A 39 6.97 -3.52 -6.05
N GLU A 40 8.00 -3.79 -5.23
CA GLU A 40 9.31 -3.16 -5.39
C GLU A 40 9.95 -3.51 -6.72
N TRP A 41 10.63 -2.52 -7.32
CA TRP A 41 11.40 -2.74 -8.54
C TRP A 41 12.52 -3.75 -8.30
N SER A 42 12.69 -4.68 -9.25
CA SER A 42 13.87 -5.52 -9.30
C SER A 42 15.07 -4.67 -9.75
N PRO A 43 16.23 -4.76 -9.08
CA PRO A 43 17.39 -3.96 -9.45
C PRO A 43 18.10 -4.42 -10.73
N TYR A 44 17.69 -5.52 -11.35
CA TYR A 44 18.34 -6.07 -12.55
C TYR A 44 17.73 -5.51 -13.80
N SER A 45 18.55 -4.80 -14.61
CA SER A 45 18.10 -4.08 -15.80
C SER A 45 18.71 -4.56 -17.12
N PHE A 46 19.54 -5.60 -17.12
CA PHE A 46 20.19 -6.10 -18.34
C PHE A 46 19.38 -7.25 -18.92
N ASN A 47 18.64 -6.99 -20.01
CA ASN A 47 17.72 -7.98 -20.55
C ASN A 47 17.76 -8.06 -22.05
N THR A 48 17.63 -9.29 -22.57
CA THR A 48 17.33 -9.52 -23.98
C THR A 48 15.85 -9.17 -24.23
N PRO A 49 15.43 -8.99 -25.52
CA PRO A 49 14.02 -8.78 -25.83
C PRO A 49 13.10 -9.87 -25.28
N GLU A 50 13.55 -11.14 -25.28
CA GLU A 50 12.80 -12.26 -24.75
C GLU A 50 12.65 -12.14 -23.22
N GLU A 51 13.72 -11.77 -22.53
CA GLU A 51 13.71 -11.55 -21.09
C GLU A 51 12.80 -10.38 -20.71
N ASN A 52 12.79 -9.33 -21.54
CA ASN A 52 11.89 -8.19 -21.32
C ASN A 52 10.42 -8.58 -21.46
N ALA A 53 10.09 -9.41 -22.46
CA ALA A 53 8.74 -9.93 -22.65
C ALA A 53 8.30 -10.78 -21.46
N GLU A 54 9.17 -11.67 -20.96
CA GLU A 54 8.91 -12.49 -19.79
C GLU A 54 8.73 -11.65 -18.54
N ARG A 55 9.52 -10.58 -18.38
CA ARG A 55 9.38 -9.65 -17.26
C ARG A 55 8.05 -8.93 -17.29
N HIS A 56 7.64 -8.47 -18.46
CA HIS A 56 6.36 -7.78 -18.62
C HIS A 56 5.21 -8.70 -18.20
N GLN A 57 5.25 -9.95 -18.65
CA GLN A 57 4.25 -10.94 -18.28
C GLN A 57 4.25 -11.20 -16.77
N ARG A 58 5.43 -11.34 -16.15
CA ARG A 58 5.54 -11.53 -14.70
C ARG A 58 4.98 -10.35 -13.93
N ARG A 59 5.23 -9.12 -14.39
CA ARG A 59 4.68 -7.91 -13.75
C ARG A 59 3.17 -7.91 -13.77
N GLU A 60 2.57 -8.29 -14.90
CA GLU A 60 1.12 -8.39 -14.99
C GLU A 60 0.57 -9.47 -14.07
N GLU A 61 1.23 -10.62 -13.99
CA GLU A 61 0.87 -11.72 -13.09
C GLU A 61 1.00 -11.31 -11.63
N GLU A 62 2.06 -10.58 -11.29
CA GLU A 62 2.27 -10.09 -9.92
C GLU A 62 1.19 -9.09 -9.52
N ILE A 63 0.82 -8.18 -10.43
CA ILE A 63 -0.26 -7.22 -10.18
C ILE A 63 -1.57 -7.96 -9.96
N GLU A 64 -1.89 -8.90 -10.82
CA GLU A 64 -3.12 -9.67 -10.69
C GLU A 64 -3.16 -10.46 -9.40
N ARG A 65 -2.05 -11.10 -9.03
CA ARG A 65 -1.95 -11.87 -7.79
C ARG A 65 -2.12 -10.98 -6.57
N ALA A 66 -1.46 -9.81 -6.55
CA ALA A 66 -1.61 -8.86 -5.46
C ALA A 66 -3.06 -8.41 -5.34
N GLN A 67 -3.69 -8.10 -6.47
CA GLN A 67 -5.09 -7.68 -6.49
C GLN A 67 -6.02 -8.76 -5.97
N THR A 68 -5.94 -9.96 -6.52
CA THR A 68 -6.91 -11.02 -6.22
C THR A 68 -6.66 -11.72 -4.90
N THR A 69 -5.40 -11.89 -4.50
CA THR A 69 -5.01 -12.65 -3.31
C THR A 69 -4.95 -11.77 -2.06
N VAL A 70 -4.53 -10.52 -2.20
CA VAL A 70 -4.32 -9.62 -1.05
C VAL A 70 -5.39 -8.55 -0.96
N LEU A 71 -5.55 -7.74 -2.01
CA LEU A 71 -6.41 -6.56 -1.93
C LEU A 71 -7.91 -6.85 -1.98
N ASP A 72 -8.35 -7.75 -2.86
CA ASP A 72 -9.78 -8.02 -3.01
C ASP A 72 -10.44 -8.56 -1.74
N PRO A 73 -9.85 -9.55 -1.04
CA PRO A 73 -10.44 -10.04 0.21
C PRO A 73 -10.54 -8.95 1.29
N VAL A 74 -9.50 -8.15 1.45
CA VAL A 74 -9.46 -7.07 2.43
C VAL A 74 -10.47 -5.97 2.06
N SER A 75 -10.53 -5.62 0.78
CA SER A 75 -11.48 -4.62 0.28
C SER A 75 -12.93 -5.03 0.54
N GLN A 76 -13.24 -6.29 0.28
CA GLN A 76 -14.60 -6.78 0.50
C GLN A 76 -14.99 -6.70 1.97
N THR A 77 -14.09 -7.08 2.86
CA THR A 77 -14.31 -6.97 4.31
C THR A 77 -14.66 -5.55 4.72
N PHE A 78 -13.96 -4.56 4.17
CA PHE A 78 -14.19 -3.16 4.55
C PHE A 78 -15.46 -2.60 3.89
N ARG A 79 -15.76 -2.99 2.65
CA ARG A 79 -17.02 -2.62 2.01
C ARG A 79 -18.22 -3.15 2.78
N ASP A 80 -18.11 -4.36 3.31
CA ASP A 80 -19.15 -4.97 4.13
C ASP A 80 -19.39 -4.18 5.43
N LYS A 81 -18.38 -3.43 5.88
CA LYS A 81 -18.50 -2.52 7.03
C LYS A 81 -19.05 -1.14 6.65
N GLY A 82 -19.38 -0.94 5.39
CA GLY A 82 -19.95 0.32 4.92
C GLY A 82 -18.94 1.40 4.55
N VAL A 83 -17.67 1.03 4.34
CA VAL A 83 -16.63 1.97 3.94
C VAL A 83 -16.38 1.86 2.43
N GLY A 84 -16.32 3.00 1.74
CA GLY A 84 -15.95 3.03 0.33
C GLY A 84 -14.47 2.70 0.16
N VAL A 85 -14.14 1.75 -0.71
CA VAL A 85 -12.78 1.26 -0.90
C VAL A 85 -12.42 1.22 -2.38
N ALA A 86 -11.29 1.84 -2.73
CA ALA A 86 -10.63 1.67 -4.02
C ALA A 86 -9.30 0.94 -3.79
N THR A 87 -8.78 0.31 -4.82
CA THR A 87 -7.51 -0.43 -4.73
C THR A 87 -6.56 0.02 -5.81
N GLU A 88 -5.26 0.00 -5.49
CA GLU A 88 -4.19 0.32 -6.42
C GLU A 88 -3.04 -0.68 -6.23
N VAL A 89 -2.53 -1.20 -7.33
CA VAL A 89 -1.31 -2.00 -7.34
C VAL A 89 -0.34 -1.34 -8.32
N ARG A 90 0.87 -1.06 -7.86
CA ARG A 90 1.92 -0.47 -8.71
C ARG A 90 3.27 -1.08 -8.43
N HIS A 91 4.11 -1.08 -9.47
CA HIS A 91 5.54 -1.35 -9.32
C HIS A 91 6.26 -0.02 -9.07
N GLY A 92 7.28 -0.03 -8.24
CA GLY A 92 8.10 1.14 -7.99
C GLY A 92 8.86 1.04 -6.67
N HIS A 93 9.38 2.18 -6.24
CA HIS A 93 9.95 2.32 -4.91
C HIS A 93 8.79 2.62 -3.95
N ALA A 94 8.64 1.81 -2.92
CA ALA A 94 7.43 1.81 -2.10
C ALA A 94 7.06 3.18 -1.54
N ALA A 95 7.97 3.84 -0.83
CA ALA A 95 7.65 5.12 -0.20
C ALA A 95 7.26 6.21 -1.21
N GLU A 96 8.04 6.35 -2.29
CA GLU A 96 7.76 7.33 -3.34
C GLU A 96 6.43 7.04 -4.04
N THR A 97 6.19 5.77 -4.35
CA THR A 97 4.96 5.35 -5.05
C THR A 97 3.73 5.60 -4.17
N LEU A 98 3.83 5.33 -2.87
CA LEU A 98 2.74 5.59 -1.94
C LEU A 98 2.42 7.09 -1.87
N VAL A 99 3.42 7.95 -1.85
CA VAL A 99 3.21 9.40 -1.87
C VAL A 99 2.55 9.83 -3.18
N ASP A 100 3.01 9.30 -4.31
CA ASP A 100 2.42 9.62 -5.61
C ASP A 100 0.95 9.21 -5.67
N LEU A 101 0.63 8.01 -5.20
CA LEU A 101 -0.76 7.53 -5.13
C LEU A 101 -1.61 8.40 -4.21
N ALA A 102 -1.06 8.80 -3.07
CA ALA A 102 -1.77 9.66 -2.14
C ALA A 102 -2.10 11.02 -2.79
N LYS A 103 -1.17 11.58 -3.55
CA LYS A 103 -1.40 12.82 -4.29
C LYS A 103 -2.45 12.63 -5.38
N GLU A 104 -2.36 11.56 -6.15
CA GLU A 104 -3.30 11.27 -7.23
C GLU A 104 -4.74 11.14 -6.72
N HIS A 105 -4.91 10.52 -5.56
CA HIS A 105 -6.23 10.31 -4.96
C HIS A 105 -6.66 11.46 -4.03
N GLY A 106 -5.81 12.46 -3.85
CA GLY A 106 -6.12 13.56 -2.94
C GLY A 106 -6.23 13.10 -1.50
N ALA A 107 -5.44 12.12 -1.09
CA ALA A 107 -5.51 11.58 0.26
C ALA A 107 -5.05 12.59 1.30
N ALA A 108 -5.80 12.68 2.39
CA ALA A 108 -5.48 13.57 3.49
C ALA A 108 -4.42 12.99 4.43
N GLN A 109 -4.24 11.67 4.39
CA GLN A 109 -3.38 10.97 5.32
C GLN A 109 -3.01 9.60 4.76
N ILE A 110 -1.80 9.12 5.12
CA ILE A 110 -1.33 7.78 4.78
C ILE A 110 -1.24 6.97 6.07
N PHE A 111 -1.80 5.76 6.06
CA PHE A 111 -1.69 4.81 7.17
C PHE A 111 -0.76 3.68 6.77
N ILE A 112 0.18 3.34 7.63
CA ILE A 112 1.14 2.27 7.38
C ILE A 112 1.46 1.54 8.68
N GLY A 113 1.68 0.22 8.59
CA GLY A 113 2.14 -0.55 9.73
C GLY A 113 3.57 -0.17 10.09
N ARG A 114 3.88 -0.21 11.39
CA ARG A 114 5.21 0.11 11.88
C ARG A 114 6.26 -0.84 11.31
N LYS A 115 5.91 -2.11 11.14
CA LYS A 115 6.77 -3.13 10.52
C LYS A 115 6.00 -3.83 9.42
N GLY A 116 6.65 -4.04 8.26
CA GLY A 116 6.10 -4.80 7.17
C GLY A 116 6.57 -6.24 7.20
N GLU A 117 6.72 -6.84 6.02
CA GLU A 117 7.20 -8.21 5.88
C GLU A 117 8.69 -8.39 6.15
N SER A 118 9.44 -7.29 6.33
CA SER A 118 10.86 -7.36 6.61
C SER A 118 11.13 -8.18 7.87
N ARG A 119 12.09 -9.11 7.77
CA ARG A 119 12.50 -9.97 8.88
C ARG A 119 13.49 -9.31 9.83
N MET A 120 13.86 -8.07 9.60
CA MET A 120 14.81 -7.34 10.44
C MET A 120 14.10 -6.85 11.71
N LYS A 121 14.05 -7.71 12.72
CA LYS A 121 13.36 -7.44 13.99
C LYS A 121 14.03 -6.38 14.85
N THR A 122 15.24 -5.95 14.47
CA THR A 122 16.02 -4.98 15.25
C THR A 122 15.70 -3.52 14.92
N LEU A 123 14.96 -3.26 13.84
CA LEU A 123 14.57 -1.91 13.47
C LEU A 123 13.27 -1.51 14.17
N LEU A 124 13.24 -0.30 14.72
CA LEU A 124 12.03 0.27 15.34
C LEU A 124 10.91 0.45 14.31
N PHE A 125 11.29 0.82 13.09
CA PHE A 125 10.37 0.97 11.96
C PHE A 125 10.82 0.09 10.81
N GLY A 126 9.88 -0.40 10.02
CA GLY A 126 10.19 -1.00 8.73
C GLY A 126 10.78 0.05 7.80
N SER A 127 11.51 -0.39 6.77
CA SER A 127 12.20 0.52 5.85
C SER A 127 11.24 1.50 5.16
N VAL A 128 10.08 1.03 4.74
CA VAL A 128 9.09 1.87 4.06
C VAL A 128 8.48 2.89 5.01
N ALA A 129 8.07 2.45 6.22
CA ALA A 129 7.50 3.34 7.22
C ALA A 129 8.50 4.44 7.62
N GLY A 130 9.75 4.06 7.87
CA GLY A 130 10.80 5.00 8.23
C GLY A 130 11.06 6.03 7.13
N THR A 131 11.09 5.59 5.88
CA THR A 131 11.29 6.50 4.74
C THR A 131 10.10 7.43 4.57
N LEU A 132 8.87 6.92 4.67
CA LEU A 132 7.66 7.74 4.55
C LEU A 132 7.62 8.85 5.60
N VAL A 133 7.93 8.53 6.85
CA VAL A 133 7.92 9.51 7.93
C VAL A 133 8.88 10.68 7.65
N GLN A 134 10.00 10.38 6.99
CA GLN A 134 11.00 11.40 6.69
C GLN A 134 10.68 12.24 5.45
N MET A 135 10.04 11.66 4.43
CA MET A 135 9.93 12.31 3.12
C MET A 135 8.50 12.72 2.72
N SER A 136 7.49 12.22 3.36
CA SER A 136 6.11 12.47 2.93
C SER A 136 5.66 13.90 3.22
N PRO A 137 5.11 14.61 2.20
CA PRO A 137 4.46 15.91 2.44
C PRO A 137 3.04 15.76 2.99
N ILE A 138 2.55 14.53 3.09
CA ILE A 138 1.21 14.20 3.58
C ILE A 138 1.36 13.57 4.97
N PRO A 139 0.50 13.88 5.95
CA PRO A 139 0.56 13.24 7.26
C PRO A 139 0.58 11.72 7.17
N VAL A 140 1.40 11.09 7.99
CA VAL A 140 1.56 9.63 8.03
C VAL A 140 1.22 9.15 9.45
N THR A 141 0.29 8.20 9.53
CA THR A 141 0.00 7.52 10.80
C THR A 141 0.67 6.15 10.75
N VAL A 142 1.57 5.91 11.68
CA VAL A 142 2.26 4.63 11.82
C VAL A 142 1.53 3.82 12.88
N VAL A 143 1.03 2.65 12.50
CA VAL A 143 0.24 1.78 13.37
C VAL A 143 1.12 0.66 13.90
N PRO A 144 1.29 0.52 15.23
CA PRO A 144 2.14 -0.53 15.80
C PRO A 144 1.60 -1.95 15.57
#